data_4056231a181158f3bb633e3830b43180
#
_entry.id   4056231a181158f3bb633e3830b43180
#
_cell.length_a   1.000
_cell.length_b   1.000
_cell.length_c   1.000
_cell.angle_alpha   90.00
_cell.angle_beta   90.00
_cell.angle_gamma   90.00
#
_symmetry.space_group_name_H-M   'P 1'
#
loop_
_entity.id
_entity.type
_entity.pdbx_description
1 polymer ?
#
loop_
_entity_poly.entity_id
_entity_poly.type
_entity_poly.pdbx_seq_one_letter_code
_entity_poly.pdbx_strand_id
1 'polypeptide(L)'
;MAGCAARSTCSSVSPRGSGPPRWHSALTGRGVFDDLLGPGAWSRPRNWGRCLVTFPEPGAWEVPTRHWHWDNPCALHLDHPRALFVVSFIGPVAPRGGGTLIVSGSPRLLIQREQRMPADQRRDLGALPWERFHRSHPWLMALTGQAPSPADRTAAFMDEETTVEGAPLRVVELTGEPGDMVICHPVMVHCVAPNRGARPRFMRIKQQILTHEGRALRSRLEHSHP
;
A
#
# COMPACT_ATOMS: atom_id res chain seq x y z
N MET A 1 -8.06 15.94 28.31
CA MET A 1 -7.82 16.03 26.85
C MET A 1 -7.12 14.74 26.45
N ALA A 2 -7.89 13.77 25.97
CA ALA A 2 -7.38 12.45 25.61
C ALA A 2 -6.97 12.49 24.14
N GLY A 3 -5.65 12.39 23.89
CA GLY A 3 -5.08 12.32 22.55
C GLY A 3 -5.41 10.98 21.90
N CYS A 4 -6.24 11.01 20.88
CA CYS A 4 -6.52 9.86 20.04
C CYS A 4 -5.28 9.60 19.15
N ALA A 5 -4.44 8.64 19.53
CA ALA A 5 -3.37 8.14 18.71
C ALA A 5 -3.98 7.28 17.60
N ALA A 6 -4.15 7.85 16.41
CA ALA A 6 -4.54 7.10 15.24
C ALA A 6 -3.43 6.09 14.90
N ARG A 7 -3.63 4.83 15.23
CA ARG A 7 -2.77 3.73 14.79
C ARG A 7 -3.05 3.53 13.30
N SER A 8 -2.04 3.76 12.47
CA SER A 8 -2.03 3.33 11.06
C SER A 8 -1.93 1.80 11.05
N THR A 9 -3.05 1.13 11.29
CA THR A 9 -3.11 -0.33 11.30
C THR A 9 -3.39 -0.83 9.90
N CYS A 10 -2.45 -1.56 9.34
CA CYS A 10 -2.75 -2.53 8.31
C CYS A 10 -3.64 -3.59 8.97
N SER A 11 -4.94 -3.55 8.74
CA SER A 11 -5.87 -4.52 9.32
C SER A 11 -5.97 -5.73 8.40
N SER A 12 -5.49 -6.88 8.86
CA SER A 12 -5.75 -8.17 8.22
C SER A 12 -7.07 -8.73 8.77
N VAL A 13 -8.02 -9.01 7.90
CA VAL A 13 -9.26 -9.70 8.25
C VAL A 13 -9.18 -11.12 7.70
N SER A 14 -8.99 -12.08 8.59
CA SER A 14 -8.96 -13.51 8.27
C SER A 14 -10.30 -14.16 8.64
N PRO A 15 -11.10 -14.65 7.69
CA PRO A 15 -12.29 -15.43 8.01
C PRO A 15 -11.87 -16.86 8.35
N ARG A 16 -11.96 -17.24 9.64
CA ARG A 16 -11.79 -18.63 10.06
C ARG A 16 -13.01 -19.47 9.65
N GLY A 17 -12.85 -20.31 8.61
CA GLY A 17 -13.85 -21.28 8.19
C GLY A 17 -13.30 -22.24 7.15
N SER A 18 -13.39 -23.57 7.42
CA SER A 18 -12.96 -24.66 6.55
C SER A 18 -13.96 -24.93 5.42
N GLY A 19 -14.13 -23.99 4.51
CA GLY A 19 -14.92 -24.12 3.28
C GLY A 19 -14.17 -23.53 2.10
N PRO A 20 -14.55 -23.91 0.84
CA PRO A 20 -13.91 -23.30 -0.33
C PRO A 20 -14.06 -21.78 -0.25
N PRO A 21 -13.05 -21.00 -0.69
CA PRO A 21 -13.04 -19.56 -0.55
C PRO A 21 -14.28 -18.97 -1.22
N ARG A 22 -15.23 -18.55 -0.41
CA ARG A 22 -16.43 -17.86 -0.88
C ARG A 22 -16.05 -16.42 -1.23
N TRP A 23 -15.52 -16.22 -2.40
CA TRP A 23 -15.29 -14.90 -3.02
C TRP A 23 -16.55 -14.02 -3.07
N HIS A 24 -17.68 -14.57 -2.62
CA HIS A 24 -19.01 -13.99 -2.69
C HIS A 24 -19.59 -13.58 -1.33
N SER A 25 -18.89 -13.68 -0.22
CA SER A 25 -19.41 -13.04 1.00
C SER A 25 -19.17 -11.53 0.90
N ALA A 26 -19.95 -10.95 -0.01
CA ALA A 26 -20.05 -9.51 -0.24
C ALA A 26 -20.40 -8.71 1.03
N LEU A 27 -20.75 -9.38 2.12
CA LEU A 27 -21.19 -8.76 3.36
C LEU A 27 -20.02 -8.34 4.25
N THR A 28 -18.96 -9.16 4.36
CA THR A 28 -17.80 -8.82 5.23
C THR A 28 -16.92 -7.74 4.58
N GLY A 29 -16.67 -7.84 3.26
CA GLY A 29 -15.87 -6.84 2.56
C GLY A 29 -16.58 -5.48 2.45
N ARG A 30 -17.91 -5.47 2.26
CA ARG A 30 -18.69 -4.24 2.16
C ARG A 30 -18.69 -3.46 3.47
N GLY A 31 -18.86 -4.13 4.61
CA GLY A 31 -18.82 -3.49 5.91
C GLY A 31 -17.50 -2.77 6.16
N VAL A 32 -16.36 -3.41 5.88
CA VAL A 32 -15.04 -2.79 6.03
C VAL A 32 -14.86 -1.57 5.11
N PHE A 33 -15.36 -1.61 3.87
CA PHE A 33 -15.28 -0.47 2.97
C PHE A 33 -16.22 0.67 3.38
N ASP A 34 -17.41 0.35 3.91
CA ASP A 34 -18.32 1.34 4.47
C ASP A 34 -17.73 2.01 5.72
N ASP A 35 -17.03 1.24 6.57
CA ASP A 35 -16.33 1.78 7.74
C ASP A 35 -15.16 2.70 7.37
N LEU A 36 -14.41 2.37 6.30
CA LEU A 36 -13.23 3.13 5.90
C LEU A 36 -13.53 4.31 4.98
N LEU A 37 -14.52 4.19 4.12
CA LEU A 37 -14.85 5.21 3.10
C LEU A 37 -16.14 5.97 3.39
N GLY A 38 -16.93 5.50 4.33
CA GLY A 38 -18.27 6.01 4.65
C GLY A 38 -19.39 5.23 3.92
N PRO A 39 -20.50 4.94 4.60
CA PRO A 39 -21.66 4.30 4.01
C PRO A 39 -22.21 5.08 2.83
N GLY A 40 -22.35 4.42 1.69
CA GLY A 40 -22.86 5.05 0.46
C GLY A 40 -21.89 6.04 -0.21
N ALA A 41 -20.69 6.27 0.34
CA ALA A 41 -19.71 7.15 -0.26
C ALA A 41 -18.93 6.55 -1.44
N TRP A 42 -19.05 5.25 -1.66
CA TRP A 42 -18.34 4.50 -2.70
C TRP A 42 -19.28 3.57 -3.46
N SER A 43 -18.83 3.10 -4.62
CA SER A 43 -19.55 2.10 -5.40
C SER A 43 -18.72 0.85 -5.60
N ARG A 44 -19.37 -0.29 -5.61
CA ARG A 44 -18.74 -1.58 -5.91
C ARG A 44 -17.99 -1.48 -7.25
N PRO A 45 -16.69 -1.85 -7.30
CA PRO A 45 -15.94 -1.83 -8.54
C PRO A 45 -16.47 -2.90 -9.51
N ARG A 46 -16.44 -2.62 -10.81
CA ARG A 46 -16.82 -3.60 -11.86
C ARG A 46 -15.93 -4.83 -11.84
N ASN A 47 -14.68 -4.70 -11.45
CA ASN A 47 -13.74 -5.79 -11.27
C ASN A 47 -12.92 -5.56 -9.99
N TRP A 48 -12.38 -6.63 -9.44
CA TRP A 48 -11.56 -6.60 -8.21
C TRP A 48 -10.05 -6.50 -8.49
N GLY A 49 -9.69 -5.98 -9.65
CA GLY A 49 -8.29 -5.70 -9.99
C GLY A 49 -7.65 -6.76 -10.87
N ARG A 50 -6.33 -6.62 -11.02
CA ARG A 50 -5.50 -7.49 -11.87
C ARG A 50 -4.97 -8.66 -11.06
N CYS A 51 -4.92 -9.85 -11.67
CA CYS A 51 -4.16 -10.95 -11.14
C CYS A 51 -2.67 -10.71 -11.38
N LEU A 52 -1.87 -10.82 -10.34
CA LEU A 52 -0.42 -10.74 -10.39
C LEU A 52 0.18 -12.09 -10.03
N VAL A 53 1.09 -12.55 -10.87
CA VAL A 53 1.84 -13.79 -10.66
C VAL A 53 3.30 -13.46 -10.48
N THR A 54 3.93 -14.01 -9.45
CA THR A 54 5.39 -13.95 -9.26
C THR A 54 5.92 -15.36 -9.23
N PHE A 55 6.73 -15.69 -10.25
CA PHE A 55 7.33 -17.01 -10.35
C PHE A 55 8.53 -17.14 -9.40
N PRO A 56 8.83 -18.37 -8.93
CA PRO A 56 10.06 -18.64 -8.21
C PRO A 56 11.28 -18.26 -9.05
N GLU A 57 12.25 -17.67 -8.40
CA GLU A 57 13.55 -17.34 -9.00
C GLU A 57 14.69 -17.70 -8.05
N PRO A 58 15.87 -18.13 -8.56
CA PRO A 58 16.99 -18.51 -7.73
C PRO A 58 17.67 -17.30 -7.07
N GLY A 59 18.45 -17.55 -6.02
CA GLY A 59 19.27 -16.55 -5.34
C GLY A 59 18.87 -16.25 -3.90
N ALA A 60 19.61 -15.39 -3.23
CA ALA A 60 19.27 -14.91 -1.90
C ALA A 60 18.02 -14.02 -1.93
N TRP A 61 17.26 -14.02 -0.83
CA TRP A 61 16.15 -13.10 -0.67
C TRP A 61 16.66 -11.81 -0.02
N GLU A 62 16.38 -10.71 -0.67
CA GLU A 62 16.71 -9.37 -0.16
C GLU A 62 15.56 -8.40 -0.42
N VAL A 63 15.46 -7.36 0.41
CA VAL A 63 14.58 -6.23 0.14
C VAL A 63 15.04 -5.53 -1.13
N PRO A 64 14.20 -5.41 -2.18
CA PRO A 64 14.60 -4.81 -3.46
C PRO A 64 15.04 -3.36 -3.35
N THR A 65 15.94 -2.94 -4.22
CA THR A 65 16.36 -1.53 -4.39
C THR A 65 15.52 -0.79 -5.43
N ARG A 66 14.73 -1.50 -6.23
CA ARG A 66 14.01 -0.94 -7.39
C ARG A 66 12.52 -1.22 -7.30
N HIS A 67 11.76 -0.55 -8.18
CA HIS A 67 10.32 -0.71 -8.35
C HIS A 67 9.45 -0.28 -7.16
N TRP A 68 10.02 0.45 -6.20
CA TRP A 68 9.26 1.11 -5.17
C TRP A 68 8.44 2.25 -5.77
N HIS A 69 7.14 2.30 -5.45
CA HIS A 69 6.22 3.31 -5.96
C HIS A 69 4.95 3.37 -5.11
N TRP A 70 4.10 4.30 -5.40
CA TRP A 70 2.67 4.29 -5.03
C TRP A 70 1.82 4.47 -6.28
N ASP A 71 0.60 3.95 -6.24
CA ASP A 71 -0.26 3.88 -7.44
C ASP A 71 -1.18 5.09 -7.61
N ASN A 72 -1.39 5.88 -6.57
CA ASN A 72 -2.44 6.89 -6.63
C ASN A 72 -2.09 8.18 -5.90
N PRO A 73 -1.84 9.26 -6.63
CA PRO A 73 -1.60 10.58 -6.06
C PRO A 73 -2.85 11.27 -5.51
N CYS A 74 -4.07 10.74 -5.74
CA CYS A 74 -5.32 11.45 -5.46
C CYS A 74 -5.82 11.33 -4.01
N ALA A 75 -5.04 10.84 -3.07
CA ALA A 75 -5.55 10.50 -1.75
C ALA A 75 -4.73 11.15 -0.63
N LEU A 76 -4.89 12.43 -0.44
CA LEU A 76 -4.08 13.25 0.44
C LEU A 76 -4.61 13.41 1.88
N HIS A 77 -5.65 12.68 2.27
CA HIS A 77 -6.20 12.76 3.61
C HIS A 77 -6.04 11.42 4.34
N LEU A 78 -5.29 11.42 5.45
CA LEU A 78 -5.13 10.24 6.29
C LEU A 78 -6.44 9.80 6.94
N ASP A 79 -7.22 10.78 7.38
CA ASP A 79 -8.43 10.52 8.17
C ASP A 79 -9.65 10.21 7.30
N HIS A 80 -9.64 10.66 6.04
CA HIS A 80 -10.73 10.43 5.09
C HIS A 80 -10.16 10.05 3.71
N PRO A 81 -9.70 8.80 3.53
CA PRO A 81 -9.14 8.39 2.25
C PRO A 81 -10.22 8.42 1.17
N ARG A 82 -9.93 9.08 0.05
CA ARG A 82 -10.83 9.11 -1.12
C ARG A 82 -10.73 7.84 -1.96
N ALA A 83 -9.86 6.94 -1.59
CA ALA A 83 -9.64 5.65 -2.24
C ALA A 83 -9.05 4.64 -1.26
N LEU A 84 -9.09 3.37 -1.64
CA LEU A 84 -8.36 2.30 -0.97
C LEU A 84 -7.56 1.50 -1.99
N PHE A 85 -6.39 1.04 -1.58
CA PHE A 85 -5.56 0.06 -2.27
C PHE A 85 -5.78 -1.30 -1.62
N VAL A 86 -6.15 -2.31 -2.40
CA VAL A 86 -6.53 -3.62 -1.88
C VAL A 86 -5.69 -4.71 -2.51
N VAL A 87 -5.08 -5.52 -1.68
CA VAL A 87 -4.35 -6.74 -2.04
C VAL A 87 -5.14 -7.95 -1.55
N SER A 88 -5.43 -8.91 -2.42
CA SER A 88 -6.15 -10.13 -2.08
C SER A 88 -5.32 -11.36 -2.44
N PHE A 89 -5.31 -12.35 -1.56
CA PHE A 89 -4.56 -13.58 -1.75
C PHE A 89 -5.43 -14.61 -2.46
N ILE A 90 -5.00 -15.05 -3.66
CA ILE A 90 -5.67 -16.10 -4.43
C ILE A 90 -5.09 -17.47 -4.06
N GLY A 91 -3.79 -17.51 -3.81
CA GLY A 91 -3.07 -18.66 -3.28
C GLY A 91 -2.37 -18.29 -1.98
N PRO A 92 -1.81 -19.26 -1.24
CA PRO A 92 -1.04 -19.00 -0.04
C PRO A 92 0.24 -18.22 -0.40
N VAL A 93 0.59 -17.26 0.45
CA VAL A 93 1.81 -16.46 0.32
C VAL A 93 2.57 -16.56 1.64
N ALA A 94 3.56 -17.43 1.66
CA ALA A 94 4.46 -17.58 2.80
C ALA A 94 5.53 -16.48 2.83
N PRO A 95 6.21 -16.25 3.96
CA PRO A 95 7.36 -15.37 4.02
C PRO A 95 8.40 -15.69 2.95
N ARG A 96 8.93 -14.66 2.30
CA ARG A 96 9.86 -14.75 1.16
C ARG A 96 9.30 -15.45 -0.08
N GLY A 97 7.99 -15.60 -0.13
CA GLY A 97 7.23 -16.21 -1.23
C GLY A 97 6.79 -15.24 -2.32
N GLY A 98 7.40 -14.08 -2.43
CA GLY A 98 7.09 -13.10 -3.47
C GLY A 98 5.86 -12.25 -3.18
N GLY A 99 5.55 -12.00 -1.91
CA GLY A 99 4.50 -11.12 -1.48
C GLY A 99 4.71 -9.68 -1.94
N THR A 100 3.72 -8.82 -1.74
CA THR A 100 3.92 -7.39 -1.90
C THR A 100 4.63 -6.86 -0.66
N LEU A 101 5.72 -6.13 -0.86
CA LEU A 101 6.35 -5.36 0.20
C LEU A 101 5.68 -4.00 0.30
N ILE A 102 5.40 -3.57 1.52
CA ILE A 102 4.91 -2.22 1.80
C ILE A 102 5.86 -1.51 2.75
N VAL A 103 5.93 -0.18 2.68
CA VAL A 103 6.59 0.64 3.68
C VAL A 103 5.52 1.13 4.67
N SER A 104 5.38 0.45 5.80
CA SER A 104 4.50 0.88 6.89
C SER A 104 4.84 2.31 7.30
N GLY A 105 3.83 3.15 7.55
CA GLY A 105 4.03 4.56 7.90
C GLY A 105 4.27 5.52 6.72
N SER A 106 4.57 5.02 5.51
CA SER A 106 4.84 5.87 4.35
C SER A 106 3.68 6.82 3.98
N PRO A 107 2.40 6.44 4.07
CA PRO A 107 1.31 7.38 3.83
C PRO A 107 1.31 8.55 4.82
N ARG A 108 1.59 8.28 6.09
CA ARG A 108 1.67 9.31 7.12
C ARG A 108 2.79 10.32 6.82
N LEU A 109 3.98 9.81 6.49
CA LEU A 109 5.12 10.66 6.14
C LEU A 109 4.82 11.52 4.91
N LEU A 110 4.25 10.90 3.86
CA LEU A 110 3.90 11.61 2.63
C LEU A 110 2.91 12.75 2.91
N ILE A 111 1.82 12.44 3.60
CA ILE A 111 0.75 13.42 3.90
C ILE A 111 1.24 14.55 4.81
N GLN A 112 2.05 14.24 5.82
CA GLN A 112 2.66 15.25 6.67
C GLN A 112 3.54 16.22 5.88
N ARG A 113 4.27 15.73 4.89
CA ARG A 113 5.09 16.57 4.00
C ARG A 113 4.24 17.45 3.10
N GLU A 114 3.22 16.88 2.50
CA GLU A 114 2.25 17.63 1.70
C GLU A 114 1.60 18.75 2.52
N GLN A 115 1.20 18.46 3.76
CA GLN A 115 0.58 19.46 4.66
C GLN A 115 1.53 20.60 5.03
N ARG A 116 2.85 20.35 5.03
CA ARG A 116 3.88 21.38 5.29
C ARG A 116 4.22 22.22 4.06
N MET A 117 3.79 21.81 2.88
CA MET A 117 4.03 22.60 1.67
C MET A 117 3.18 23.88 1.68
N PRO A 118 3.68 25.00 1.10
CA PRO A 118 2.90 26.21 0.90
C PRO A 118 1.60 25.91 0.15
N ALA A 119 0.52 26.61 0.49
CA ALA A 119 -0.81 26.32 -0.05
C ALA A 119 -0.88 26.43 -1.59
N ASP A 120 -0.11 27.34 -2.16
CA ASP A 120 0.03 27.54 -3.60
C ASP A 120 0.78 26.41 -4.32
N GLN A 121 1.56 25.62 -3.57
CA GLN A 121 2.29 24.44 -4.06
C GLN A 121 1.54 23.14 -3.81
N ARG A 122 0.51 23.18 -2.96
CA ARG A 122 -0.37 22.01 -2.74
C ARG A 122 -1.32 21.90 -3.91
N ARG A 123 -1.22 20.83 -4.63
CA ARG A 123 -2.22 20.47 -5.64
C ARG A 123 -3.15 19.42 -5.04
N ASP A 124 -4.42 19.44 -5.41
CA ASP A 124 -5.44 18.46 -4.95
C ASP A 124 -5.05 16.99 -5.20
N LEU A 125 -3.90 16.74 -5.78
CA LEU A 125 -3.49 15.49 -6.40
C LEU A 125 -2.15 14.93 -5.96
N GLY A 126 -1.58 15.44 -4.88
CA GLY A 126 -0.24 15.06 -4.49
C GLY A 126 0.80 15.80 -5.32
N ALA A 127 1.19 16.96 -4.81
CA ALA A 127 2.22 17.77 -5.46
C ALA A 127 3.62 17.23 -5.25
N LEU A 128 3.80 16.22 -4.38
CA LEU A 128 5.11 15.65 -4.12
C LEU A 128 5.42 14.55 -5.14
N PRO A 129 6.28 14.79 -6.14
CA PRO A 129 6.71 13.77 -7.07
C PRO A 129 7.43 12.63 -6.35
N TRP A 130 7.31 11.40 -6.88
CA TRP A 130 7.99 10.23 -6.34
C TRP A 130 9.50 10.48 -6.17
N GLU A 131 10.14 11.09 -7.17
CA GLU A 131 11.58 11.42 -7.18
C GLU A 131 11.97 12.33 -6.02
N ARG A 132 11.12 13.26 -5.67
CA ARG A 132 11.34 14.16 -4.52
C ARG A 132 11.14 13.44 -3.20
N PHE A 133 10.13 12.57 -3.13
CA PHE A 133 9.83 11.82 -1.91
C PHE A 133 10.96 10.84 -1.55
N HIS A 134 11.36 9.97 -2.47
CA HIS A 134 12.35 8.95 -2.15
C HIS A 134 13.75 9.51 -1.91
N ARG A 135 14.07 10.70 -2.45
CA ARG A 135 15.35 11.41 -2.21
C ARG A 135 15.34 12.28 -0.96
N SER A 136 14.26 12.36 -0.24
CA SER A 136 14.07 13.32 0.84
C SER A 136 14.65 12.89 2.19
N HIS A 137 15.09 11.62 2.33
CA HIS A 137 15.67 11.10 3.57
C HIS A 137 16.65 9.96 3.26
N PRO A 138 17.80 9.88 3.99
CA PRO A 138 18.81 8.84 3.77
C PRO A 138 18.25 7.42 3.80
N TRP A 139 17.33 7.10 4.70
CA TRP A 139 16.67 5.79 4.78
C TRP A 139 15.90 5.46 3.50
N LEU A 140 15.12 6.40 2.96
CA LEU A 140 14.39 6.23 1.71
C LEU A 140 15.34 6.11 0.52
N MET A 141 16.42 6.88 0.50
CA MET A 141 17.45 6.80 -0.55
C MET A 141 18.13 5.44 -0.53
N ALA A 142 18.51 4.93 0.64
CA ALA A 142 19.11 3.60 0.78
C ALA A 142 18.13 2.48 0.40
N LEU A 143 16.86 2.58 0.82
CA LEU A 143 15.81 1.63 0.43
C LEU A 143 15.64 1.55 -1.09
N THR A 144 15.64 2.69 -1.78
CA THR A 144 15.38 2.80 -3.21
C THR A 144 16.64 2.74 -4.08
N GLY A 145 17.80 2.44 -3.49
CA GLY A 145 19.08 2.31 -4.21
C GLY A 145 19.67 3.63 -4.72
N GLN A 146 19.25 4.77 -4.15
CA GLN A 146 19.78 6.11 -4.46
C GLN A 146 20.94 6.50 -3.54
N ALA A 147 21.22 5.73 -2.51
CA ALA A 147 22.36 5.85 -1.61
C ALA A 147 22.96 4.45 -1.34
N PRO A 148 24.18 4.38 -0.79
CA PRO A 148 24.77 3.09 -0.41
C PRO A 148 23.83 2.26 0.45
N SER A 149 23.67 1.00 0.07
CA SER A 149 22.83 0.03 0.78
C SER A 149 23.53 -0.48 2.04
N PRO A 150 22.78 -0.71 3.14
CA PRO A 150 23.29 -1.50 4.25
C PRO A 150 23.64 -2.92 3.78
N ALA A 151 24.63 -3.54 4.44
CA ALA A 151 25.10 -4.88 4.10
C ALA A 151 23.99 -5.94 4.26
N ASP A 152 23.17 -5.80 5.30
CA ASP A 152 21.96 -6.60 5.51
C ASP A 152 20.72 -5.71 5.36
N ARG A 153 20.11 -5.77 4.20
CA ARG A 153 18.91 -5.00 3.89
C ARG A 153 17.67 -5.49 4.62
N THR A 154 17.61 -6.79 4.94
CA THR A 154 16.49 -7.35 5.69
C THR A 154 16.50 -6.83 7.12
N ALA A 155 17.62 -6.93 7.80
CA ALA A 155 17.76 -6.38 9.15
C ALA A 155 17.45 -4.87 9.17
N ALA A 156 18.06 -4.10 8.27
CA ALA A 156 17.95 -2.64 8.28
C ALA A 156 16.56 -2.09 7.92
N PHE A 157 15.78 -2.81 7.10
CA PHE A 157 14.49 -2.29 6.63
C PHE A 157 13.28 -3.06 7.16
N MET A 158 13.42 -4.32 7.58
CA MET A 158 12.30 -5.15 8.02
C MET A 158 12.34 -5.45 9.53
N ASP A 159 13.50 -5.73 10.09
CA ASP A 159 13.60 -6.11 11.50
C ASP A 159 13.65 -4.86 12.40
N GLU A 160 14.22 -3.77 11.88
CA GLU A 160 14.31 -2.50 12.57
C GLU A 160 13.25 -1.49 12.09
N GLU A 161 12.64 -0.76 13.03
CA GLU A 161 11.79 0.37 12.75
C GLU A 161 12.59 1.67 12.83
N THR A 162 12.52 2.50 11.80
CA THR A 162 13.16 3.81 11.76
C THR A 162 12.13 4.92 11.78
N THR A 163 12.30 5.88 12.67
CA THR A 163 11.43 7.07 12.72
C THR A 163 11.96 8.16 11.80
N VAL A 164 11.16 8.54 10.81
CA VAL A 164 11.44 9.65 9.89
C VAL A 164 10.40 10.73 10.07
N GLU A 165 10.83 11.91 10.54
CA GLU A 165 9.93 13.05 10.80
C GLU A 165 8.72 12.72 11.69
N GLY A 166 8.90 11.81 12.66
CA GLY A 166 7.83 11.34 13.55
C GLY A 166 6.91 10.27 12.94
N ALA A 167 7.18 9.79 11.73
CA ALA A 167 6.53 8.64 11.14
C ALA A 167 7.40 7.38 11.33
N PRO A 168 6.92 6.33 12.00
CA PRO A 168 7.63 5.07 12.11
C PRO A 168 7.56 4.35 10.75
N LEU A 169 8.72 4.03 10.18
CA LEU A 169 8.86 3.35 8.90
C LEU A 169 9.48 1.98 9.08
N ARG A 170 8.89 0.99 8.43
CA ARG A 170 9.42 -0.37 8.33
C ARG A 170 8.89 -1.03 7.06
N VAL A 171 9.71 -1.82 6.40
CA VAL A 171 9.26 -2.68 5.29
C VAL A 171 8.56 -3.91 5.87
N VAL A 172 7.41 -4.25 5.32
CA VAL A 172 6.62 -5.42 5.70
C VAL A 172 6.27 -6.20 4.44
N GLU A 173 6.53 -7.50 4.42
CA GLU A 173 6.05 -8.40 3.38
C GLU A 173 4.61 -8.81 3.70
N LEU A 174 3.70 -8.63 2.77
CA LEU A 174 2.32 -9.08 2.90
C LEU A 174 2.25 -10.58 2.62
N THR A 175 1.97 -11.33 3.67
CA THR A 175 1.75 -12.78 3.63
C THR A 175 0.30 -13.09 4.01
N GLY A 176 -0.23 -14.25 3.60
CA GLY A 176 -1.59 -14.64 3.93
C GLY A 176 -2.05 -15.91 3.23
N GLU A 177 -3.24 -16.33 3.57
CA GLU A 177 -3.91 -17.50 3.04
C GLU A 177 -4.93 -17.12 1.96
N PRO A 178 -5.35 -18.08 1.10
CA PRO A 178 -6.38 -17.84 0.11
C PRO A 178 -7.66 -17.27 0.73
N GLY A 179 -8.10 -16.12 0.26
CA GLY A 179 -9.26 -15.42 0.78
C GLY A 179 -8.95 -14.26 1.73
N ASP A 180 -7.74 -14.18 2.23
CA ASP A 180 -7.30 -13.02 3.01
C ASP A 180 -7.22 -11.77 2.11
N MET A 181 -7.40 -10.61 2.75
CA MET A 181 -7.35 -9.32 2.11
C MET A 181 -6.60 -8.33 2.99
N VAL A 182 -5.69 -7.57 2.40
CA VAL A 182 -5.02 -6.44 3.04
C VAL A 182 -5.50 -5.16 2.37
N ILE A 183 -5.99 -4.23 3.19
CA ILE A 183 -6.46 -2.92 2.73
C ILE A 183 -5.45 -1.88 3.18
N CYS A 184 -4.94 -1.13 2.24
CA CYS A 184 -3.93 -0.12 2.45
C CYS A 184 -4.42 1.26 2.00
N HIS A 185 -3.82 2.28 2.56
CA HIS A 185 -3.96 3.64 2.05
C HIS A 185 -3.43 3.71 0.61
N PRO A 186 -4.09 4.45 -0.31
CA PRO A 186 -3.75 4.45 -1.73
C PRO A 186 -2.35 4.99 -2.07
N VAL A 187 -1.75 5.80 -1.19
CA VAL A 187 -0.36 6.26 -1.33
C VAL A 187 0.63 5.41 -0.51
N MET A 188 0.27 4.18 -0.17
CA MET A 188 1.19 3.23 0.44
C MET A 188 2.34 2.96 -0.53
N VAL A 189 3.57 3.25 -0.09
CA VAL A 189 4.77 2.88 -0.85
C VAL A 189 4.92 1.38 -0.83
N HIS A 190 5.05 0.78 -2.01
CA HIS A 190 5.13 -0.67 -2.14
C HIS A 190 5.98 -1.12 -3.33
N CYS A 191 6.37 -2.39 -3.32
CA CYS A 191 6.95 -3.07 -4.47
C CYS A 191 6.68 -4.59 -4.40
N VAL A 192 7.06 -5.33 -5.43
CA VAL A 192 6.99 -6.79 -5.46
C VAL A 192 8.26 -7.37 -4.85
N ALA A 193 8.12 -8.34 -3.91
CA ALA A 193 9.25 -9.08 -3.38
C ALA A 193 9.72 -10.16 -4.37
N PRO A 194 11.01 -10.56 -4.33
CA PRO A 194 11.47 -11.78 -5.00
C PRO A 194 10.76 -13.00 -4.41
N ASN A 195 10.39 -13.95 -5.27
CA ASN A 195 9.82 -15.21 -4.83
C ASN A 195 10.92 -16.26 -4.70
N ARG A 196 11.26 -16.64 -3.47
CA ARG A 196 12.22 -17.72 -3.16
C ARG A 196 11.51 -18.98 -2.68
N GLY A 197 10.18 -19.02 -2.78
CA GLY A 197 9.39 -20.21 -2.53
C GLY A 197 9.48 -21.23 -3.68
N ALA A 198 8.88 -22.40 -3.46
CA ALA A 198 8.86 -23.46 -4.47
C ALA A 198 7.73 -23.33 -5.50
N ARG A 199 6.79 -22.41 -5.31
CA ARG A 199 5.58 -22.29 -6.12
C ARG A 199 5.35 -20.86 -6.59
N PRO A 200 4.73 -20.64 -7.75
CA PRO A 200 4.26 -19.32 -8.16
C PRO A 200 3.29 -18.75 -7.13
N ARG A 201 3.44 -17.46 -6.86
CA ARG A 201 2.53 -16.69 -6.01
C ARG A 201 1.43 -16.07 -6.87
N PHE A 202 0.19 -16.21 -6.41
CA PHE A 202 -0.99 -15.63 -7.06
C PHE A 202 -1.67 -14.64 -6.10
N MET A 203 -1.72 -13.39 -6.48
CA MET A 203 -2.41 -12.33 -5.76
C MET A 203 -3.25 -11.52 -6.72
N ARG A 204 -4.21 -10.79 -6.17
CA ARG A 204 -4.99 -9.81 -6.93
C ARG A 204 -4.79 -8.44 -6.31
N ILE A 205 -4.53 -7.45 -7.14
CA ILE A 205 -4.37 -6.07 -6.71
C ILE A 205 -5.46 -5.21 -7.33
N LYS A 206 -6.21 -4.52 -6.47
CA LYS A 206 -7.11 -3.44 -6.83
C LYS A 206 -6.49 -2.12 -6.38
N GLN A 207 -5.90 -1.40 -7.31
CA GLN A 207 -5.17 -0.18 -7.04
C GLN A 207 -6.05 0.94 -6.48
N GLN A 208 -7.34 0.94 -6.83
CA GLN A 208 -8.26 1.98 -6.37
C GLN A 208 -9.69 1.46 -6.20
N ILE A 209 -10.18 1.51 -4.96
CA ILE A 209 -11.61 1.58 -4.68
C ILE A 209 -11.89 3.03 -4.34
N LEU A 210 -12.51 3.77 -5.27
CA LEU A 210 -12.69 5.21 -5.16
C LEU A 210 -14.02 5.55 -4.49
N THR A 211 -14.01 6.57 -3.63
CA THR A 211 -15.23 7.29 -3.26
C THR A 211 -15.81 8.02 -4.47
N HIS A 212 -17.05 8.51 -4.36
CA HIS A 212 -17.67 9.32 -5.41
C HIS A 212 -16.88 10.61 -5.64
N GLU A 213 -16.39 11.24 -4.56
CA GLU A 213 -15.53 12.41 -4.62
C GLU A 213 -14.18 12.09 -5.28
N GLY A 214 -13.52 10.99 -4.87
CA GLY A 214 -12.27 10.55 -5.47
C GLY A 214 -12.39 10.25 -6.96
N ARG A 215 -13.54 9.78 -7.41
CA ARG A 215 -13.85 9.51 -8.82
C ARG A 215 -14.01 10.81 -9.61
N ALA A 216 -14.76 11.77 -9.07
CA ALA A 216 -14.94 13.09 -9.69
C ALA A 216 -13.61 13.85 -9.82
N LEU A 217 -12.75 13.73 -8.80
CA LEU A 217 -11.42 14.32 -8.81
C LEU A 217 -10.53 13.69 -9.90
N ARG A 218 -10.49 12.37 -9.99
CA ARG A 218 -9.75 11.65 -11.02
C ARG A 218 -10.20 12.03 -12.43
N SER A 219 -11.51 12.09 -12.67
CA SER A 219 -12.05 12.49 -13.98
C SER A 219 -11.59 13.89 -14.39
N ARG A 220 -11.56 14.85 -13.47
CA ARG A 220 -11.05 16.21 -13.76
C ARG A 220 -9.60 16.21 -14.22
N LEU A 221 -8.77 15.31 -13.66
CA LEU A 221 -7.35 15.21 -14.02
C LEU A 221 -7.11 14.63 -15.39
N GLU A 222 -7.83 13.56 -15.71
CA GLU A 222 -7.72 12.91 -17.02
C GLU A 222 -8.11 13.89 -18.16
N HIS A 223 -8.90 14.94 -17.86
CA HIS A 223 -9.31 15.97 -18.83
C HIS A 223 -8.42 17.23 -18.79
N SER A 224 -7.54 17.40 -17.80
CA SER A 224 -6.67 18.58 -17.69
C SER A 224 -5.25 18.37 -18.24
N HIS A 225 -4.95 17.19 -18.75
CA HIS A 225 -3.74 16.92 -19.52
C HIS A 225 -4.12 16.68 -20.99
N PRO A 226 -3.80 17.64 -21.89
CA PRO A 226 -3.96 17.45 -23.34
C PRO A 226 -3.01 16.40 -23.89
#